data_e3263273ee8b6f0b16338d5ba56b5570
#
_entry.id   e3263273ee8b6f0b16338d5ba56b5570
#
_cell.length_a   1.000
_cell.length_b   1.000
_cell.length_c   1.000
_cell.angle_alpha   90.00
_cell.angle_beta   90.00
_cell.angle_gamma   90.00
#
_symmetry.space_group_name_H-M   'P 1'
#
loop_
_entity.id
_entity.type
_entity.pdbx_description
1 polymer ?
#
loop_
_entity_poly.entity_id
_entity_poly.type
_entity_poly.pdbx_seq_one_letter_code
_entity_poly.pdbx_strand_id
1 'polypeptide(L)'
;MPSLLDIDATSFADVFARRSIAVRHVLVEHPLFAMDAIAELSDRLPPESVRRERGDLPIVNRDGYVDVGQGPPSATIRDVERNGFRISLRDIQQAPEYAELITQCLDEVERIVDDREGGMRRRTGYLFITAPASNTPMHFDPEHSFLLQVRGVKHVSVAAFDDDGIRQRELNRYYDGAECDFAAMQDVAEHFRIDPGVGVYLPSFVPHWVTTEAGVSVSFSIPFYTEFSERAESVNRINHRLRKLHLSPRPPGASEPVDRVKAAGFELWGRVREVRRKVPA
;
A
#
# COMPACT_ATOMS: atom_id res chain seq x y z
N MET A 1 21.92 -12.25 -11.22
CA MET A 1 21.53 -11.03 -11.97
C MET A 1 21.89 -9.84 -11.11
N PRO A 2 22.15 -8.63 -11.66
CA PRO A 2 22.32 -7.46 -10.81
C PRO A 2 21.04 -7.23 -9.99
N SER A 3 21.22 -6.74 -8.76
CA SER A 3 20.11 -6.40 -7.86
C SER A 3 19.22 -5.34 -8.49
N LEU A 4 17.88 -5.53 -8.41
CA LEU A 4 16.89 -4.55 -8.88
C LEU A 4 16.68 -3.44 -7.87
N LEU A 5 16.81 -3.76 -6.57
CA LEU A 5 16.77 -2.84 -5.45
C LEU A 5 18.18 -2.72 -4.85
N ASP A 6 18.68 -1.52 -4.77
CA ASP A 6 19.95 -1.24 -4.11
C ASP A 6 19.70 -1.06 -2.60
N ILE A 7 19.69 -2.17 -1.88
CA ILE A 7 19.40 -2.26 -0.45
C ILE A 7 20.61 -2.89 0.25
N ASP A 8 21.25 -2.11 1.13
CA ASP A 8 22.21 -2.68 2.08
C ASP A 8 21.47 -3.51 3.14
N ALA A 9 21.71 -4.82 3.12
CA ALA A 9 20.99 -5.78 3.96
C ALA A 9 21.10 -5.49 5.45
N THR A 10 22.27 -5.03 5.92
CA THR A 10 22.51 -4.75 7.33
C THR A 10 21.71 -3.52 7.79
N SER A 11 21.88 -2.41 7.07
CA SER A 11 21.17 -1.16 7.37
C SER A 11 19.64 -1.32 7.25
N PHE A 12 19.19 -2.09 6.26
CA PHE A 12 17.75 -2.33 6.09
C PHE A 12 17.20 -3.23 7.21
N ALA A 13 17.92 -4.26 7.64
CA ALA A 13 17.51 -5.11 8.76
C ALA A 13 17.29 -4.30 10.05
N ASP A 14 18.08 -3.25 10.28
CA ASP A 14 17.96 -2.42 11.48
C ASP A 14 16.70 -1.54 11.48
N VAL A 15 16.18 -1.19 10.31
CA VAL A 15 15.02 -0.29 10.16
C VAL A 15 13.74 -1.02 9.75
N PHE A 16 13.85 -2.26 9.25
CA PHE A 16 12.69 -3.05 8.81
C PHE A 16 11.61 -3.13 9.90
N ALA A 17 10.35 -2.92 9.51
CA ALA A 17 9.17 -2.86 10.35
C ALA A 17 9.14 -1.73 11.41
N ARG A 18 10.14 -0.85 11.45
CA ARG A 18 10.27 0.20 12.47
C ARG A 18 10.13 1.60 11.92
N ARG A 19 10.76 1.86 10.77
CA ARG A 19 10.74 3.19 10.15
C ARG A 19 10.88 3.12 8.65
N SER A 20 10.41 4.16 7.98
CA SER A 20 10.58 4.34 6.54
C SER A 20 12.01 4.76 6.20
N ILE A 21 12.49 4.33 5.05
CA ILE A 21 13.78 4.77 4.49
C ILE A 21 13.68 4.92 2.98
N ALA A 22 14.50 5.80 2.42
CA ALA A 22 14.71 5.87 0.98
C ALA A 22 15.49 4.64 0.50
N VAL A 23 15.12 4.14 -0.66
CA VAL A 23 15.81 3.03 -1.36
C VAL A 23 16.12 3.44 -2.79
N ARG A 24 17.12 2.83 -3.42
CA ARG A 24 17.42 3.01 -4.84
C ARG A 24 16.99 1.78 -5.62
N HIS A 25 16.71 1.98 -6.92
CA HIS A 25 16.35 0.88 -7.84
C HIS A 25 16.77 1.20 -9.28
N VAL A 26 16.88 0.16 -10.11
CA VAL A 26 17.31 0.26 -11.51
C VAL A 26 16.16 0.08 -12.52
N LEU A 27 14.92 0.30 -12.10
CA LEU A 27 13.72 -0.04 -12.88
C LEU A 27 13.26 1.07 -13.83
N VAL A 28 13.93 2.23 -13.89
CA VAL A 28 13.46 3.41 -14.65
C VAL A 28 13.23 3.11 -16.14
N GLU A 29 14.15 2.39 -16.77
CA GLU A 29 14.09 2.04 -18.18
C GLU A 29 13.49 0.64 -18.42
N HIS A 30 12.84 0.05 -17.41
CA HIS A 30 12.29 -1.29 -17.57
C HIS A 30 11.07 -1.25 -18.52
N PRO A 31 11.00 -2.13 -19.55
CA PRO A 31 9.98 -2.06 -20.61
C PRO A 31 8.53 -2.10 -20.12
N LEU A 32 8.27 -2.80 -19.02
CA LEU A 32 6.93 -2.89 -18.41
C LEU A 32 6.40 -1.54 -17.89
N PHE A 33 7.26 -0.53 -17.74
CA PHE A 33 6.86 0.80 -17.27
C PHE A 33 6.77 1.84 -18.40
N ALA A 34 6.93 1.43 -19.66
CA ALA A 34 6.58 2.28 -20.79
C ALA A 34 5.07 2.59 -20.77
N MET A 35 4.68 3.82 -21.05
CA MET A 35 3.27 4.25 -20.98
C MET A 35 2.33 3.39 -21.82
N ASP A 36 2.76 2.93 -22.99
CA ASP A 36 1.96 2.03 -23.81
C ASP A 36 1.81 0.64 -23.20
N ALA A 37 2.87 0.07 -22.60
CA ALA A 37 2.80 -1.21 -21.89
C ALA A 37 1.84 -1.13 -20.67
N ILE A 38 1.88 -0.03 -19.92
CA ILE A 38 0.96 0.21 -18.82
C ILE A 38 -0.49 0.36 -19.31
N ALA A 39 -0.70 1.07 -20.41
CA ALA A 39 -2.01 1.22 -21.03
C ALA A 39 -2.58 -0.14 -21.50
N GLU A 40 -1.78 -0.95 -22.17
CA GLU A 40 -2.16 -2.31 -22.57
C GLU A 40 -2.45 -3.23 -21.38
N LEU A 41 -1.65 -3.15 -20.30
CA LEU A 41 -1.93 -3.86 -19.06
C LEU A 41 -3.30 -3.49 -18.51
N SER A 42 -3.62 -2.19 -18.48
CA SER A 42 -4.88 -1.70 -17.91
C SER A 42 -6.13 -2.26 -18.59
N ASP A 43 -6.06 -2.52 -19.89
CA ASP A 43 -7.18 -3.11 -20.64
C ASP A 43 -7.28 -4.64 -20.45
N ARG A 44 -6.21 -5.30 -19.98
CA ARG A 44 -6.18 -6.74 -19.67
C ARG A 44 -6.60 -7.07 -18.24
N LEU A 45 -6.49 -6.10 -17.33
CA LEU A 45 -6.85 -6.29 -15.93
C LEU A 45 -8.37 -6.34 -15.74
N PRO A 46 -8.87 -7.10 -14.73
CA PRO A 46 -10.27 -7.04 -14.32
C PRO A 46 -10.67 -5.60 -13.94
N PRO A 47 -11.92 -5.18 -14.23
CA PRO A 47 -12.38 -3.82 -13.94
C PRO A 47 -12.19 -3.40 -12.48
N GLU A 48 -12.34 -4.30 -11.53
CA GLU A 48 -12.14 -4.07 -10.09
C GLU A 48 -10.68 -3.76 -9.72
N SER A 49 -9.74 -4.14 -10.58
CA SER A 49 -8.31 -3.84 -10.43
C SER A 49 -7.92 -2.46 -10.98
N VAL A 50 -8.83 -1.77 -11.65
CA VAL A 50 -8.56 -0.45 -12.23
C VAL A 50 -9.42 0.60 -11.53
N ARG A 51 -8.78 1.60 -10.91
CA ARG A 51 -9.46 2.75 -10.31
C ARG A 51 -8.99 4.04 -10.96
N ARG A 52 -9.94 4.92 -11.21
CA ARG A 52 -9.73 6.24 -11.81
C ARG A 52 -10.38 7.28 -10.92
N GLU A 53 -9.58 8.11 -10.30
CA GLU A 53 -10.01 9.06 -9.29
C GLU A 53 -9.50 10.45 -9.66
N ARG A 54 -10.10 11.49 -9.07
CA ARG A 54 -9.58 12.85 -9.22
C ARG A 54 -8.20 12.95 -8.57
N GLY A 55 -7.28 13.67 -9.21
CA GLY A 55 -5.94 13.91 -8.69
C GLY A 55 -5.87 15.08 -7.68
N ASP A 56 -6.81 16.02 -7.73
CA ASP A 56 -6.86 17.24 -6.92
C ASP A 56 -7.52 17.07 -5.54
N LEU A 57 -7.45 15.87 -4.96
CA LEU A 57 -8.00 15.60 -3.64
C LEU A 57 -7.20 16.32 -2.54
N PRO A 58 -7.88 16.78 -1.45
CA PRO A 58 -7.18 17.32 -0.30
C PRO A 58 -6.37 16.24 0.42
N ILE A 59 -5.30 16.63 1.11
CA ILE A 59 -4.47 15.68 1.89
C ILE A 59 -5.29 15.00 2.99
N VAL A 60 -6.18 15.73 3.66
CA VAL A 60 -7.17 15.14 4.55
C VAL A 60 -8.49 15.08 3.80
N ASN A 61 -8.75 13.92 3.17
CA ASN A 61 -9.99 13.66 2.44
C ASN A 61 -10.99 12.96 3.36
N ARG A 62 -12.18 13.54 3.54
CA ARG A 62 -13.25 12.97 4.38
C ARG A 62 -14.42 12.43 3.57
N ASP A 63 -14.43 12.71 2.27
CA ASP A 63 -15.56 12.39 1.37
C ASP A 63 -15.36 11.05 0.65
N GLY A 64 -14.22 10.37 0.88
CA GLY A 64 -13.87 9.12 0.22
C GLY A 64 -13.44 9.29 -1.23
N TYR A 65 -13.34 8.17 -1.94
CA TYR A 65 -12.89 8.10 -3.32
C TYR A 65 -14.08 7.77 -4.23
N VAL A 66 -14.18 8.50 -5.35
CA VAL A 66 -15.18 8.26 -6.38
C VAL A 66 -14.48 7.89 -7.67
N ASP A 67 -14.86 6.76 -8.27
CA ASP A 67 -14.39 6.40 -9.62
C ASP A 67 -15.05 7.35 -10.64
N VAL A 68 -14.22 8.11 -11.34
CA VAL A 68 -14.64 9.09 -12.34
C VAL A 68 -14.40 8.62 -13.77
N GLY A 69 -13.92 7.39 -13.95
CA GLY A 69 -13.52 6.88 -15.25
C GLY A 69 -14.68 6.44 -16.12
N GLN A 70 -14.64 6.84 -17.39
CA GLN A 70 -15.50 6.34 -18.45
C GLN A 70 -14.64 5.84 -19.62
N GLY A 71 -15.15 4.86 -20.37
CA GLY A 71 -14.44 4.26 -21.49
C GLY A 71 -13.25 3.37 -21.09
N PRO A 72 -12.41 2.95 -22.06
CA PRO A 72 -11.29 2.06 -21.80
C PRO A 72 -10.23 2.72 -20.91
N PRO A 73 -9.67 2.01 -19.92
CA PRO A 73 -8.65 2.55 -19.03
C PRO A 73 -7.40 3.06 -19.75
N SER A 74 -6.98 2.38 -20.81
CA SER A 74 -5.84 2.77 -21.63
C SER A 74 -5.96 4.18 -22.22
N ALA A 75 -7.16 4.59 -22.63
CA ALA A 75 -7.40 5.95 -23.13
C ALA A 75 -7.19 6.99 -22.01
N THR A 76 -7.67 6.69 -20.78
CA THR A 76 -7.46 7.56 -19.61
C THR A 76 -5.96 7.69 -19.30
N ILE A 77 -5.20 6.60 -19.36
CA ILE A 77 -3.75 6.60 -19.09
C ILE A 77 -3.00 7.43 -20.13
N ARG A 78 -3.33 7.29 -21.42
CA ARG A 78 -2.67 8.07 -22.50
C ARG A 78 -2.95 9.57 -22.41
N ASP A 79 -4.07 9.98 -21.80
CA ASP A 79 -4.45 11.38 -21.62
C ASP A 79 -4.22 11.90 -20.20
N VAL A 80 -3.47 11.18 -19.36
CA VAL A 80 -3.28 11.50 -17.93
C VAL A 80 -2.71 12.89 -17.68
N GLU A 81 -1.91 13.42 -18.59
CA GLU A 81 -1.34 14.77 -18.48
C GLU A 81 -2.41 15.87 -18.46
N ARG A 82 -3.56 15.63 -19.10
CA ARG A 82 -4.63 16.63 -19.31
C ARG A 82 -5.88 16.36 -18.50
N ASN A 83 -6.17 15.11 -18.18
CA ASN A 83 -7.44 14.74 -17.55
C ASN A 83 -7.49 15.01 -16.03
N GLY A 84 -6.35 15.29 -15.40
CA GLY A 84 -6.27 15.58 -13.96
C GLY A 84 -6.56 14.37 -13.07
N PHE A 85 -6.46 13.15 -13.60
CA PHE A 85 -6.79 11.93 -12.86
C PHE A 85 -5.58 11.29 -12.19
N ARG A 86 -5.89 10.52 -11.17
CA ARG A 86 -5.04 9.53 -10.55
C ARG A 86 -5.58 8.15 -10.89
N ILE A 87 -4.78 7.34 -11.56
CA ILE A 87 -5.14 5.98 -11.97
C ILE A 87 -4.33 5.00 -11.13
N SER A 88 -5.00 4.01 -10.55
CA SER A 88 -4.38 2.91 -9.82
C SER A 88 -4.70 1.60 -10.52
N LEU A 89 -3.67 0.90 -10.99
CA LEU A 89 -3.77 -0.48 -11.44
C LEU A 89 -3.36 -1.36 -10.26
N ARG A 90 -4.28 -2.17 -9.77
CA ARG A 90 -4.10 -3.01 -8.58
C ARG A 90 -3.98 -4.47 -8.97
N ASP A 91 -3.31 -5.23 -8.11
CA ASP A 91 -3.12 -6.67 -8.30
C ASP A 91 -2.52 -7.03 -9.65
N ILE A 92 -1.53 -6.24 -10.09
CA ILE A 92 -0.89 -6.41 -11.41
C ILE A 92 -0.11 -7.72 -11.54
N GLN A 93 0.16 -8.44 -10.43
CA GLN A 93 0.70 -9.80 -10.44
C GLN A 93 -0.23 -10.82 -11.13
N GLN A 94 -1.45 -10.45 -11.47
CA GLN A 94 -2.31 -11.24 -12.35
C GLN A 94 -1.74 -11.36 -13.77
N ALA A 95 -0.88 -10.42 -14.18
CA ALA A 95 -0.10 -10.49 -15.41
C ALA A 95 1.26 -11.16 -15.10
N PRO A 96 1.60 -12.30 -15.72
CA PRO A 96 2.78 -13.11 -15.37
C PRO A 96 4.10 -12.35 -15.39
N GLU A 97 4.28 -11.44 -16.36
CA GLU A 97 5.46 -10.61 -16.49
C GLU A 97 5.68 -9.66 -15.31
N TYR A 98 4.60 -9.14 -14.70
CA TYR A 98 4.66 -8.33 -13.49
C TYR A 98 4.82 -9.19 -12.24
N ALA A 99 4.22 -10.39 -12.21
CA ALA A 99 4.42 -11.35 -11.11
C ALA A 99 5.90 -11.74 -10.99
N GLU A 100 6.56 -11.98 -12.13
CA GLU A 100 7.98 -12.30 -12.15
C GLU A 100 8.84 -11.12 -11.65
N LEU A 101 8.56 -9.90 -12.09
CA LEU A 101 9.28 -8.69 -11.65
C LEU A 101 9.12 -8.45 -10.14
N ILE A 102 7.90 -8.59 -9.62
CA ILE A 102 7.60 -8.47 -8.18
C ILE A 102 8.40 -9.51 -7.39
N THR A 103 8.43 -10.75 -7.86
CA THR A 103 9.19 -11.83 -7.24
C THR A 103 10.67 -11.51 -7.21
N GLN A 104 11.25 -11.08 -8.33
CA GLN A 104 12.65 -10.70 -8.40
C GLN A 104 13.00 -9.58 -7.41
N CYS A 105 12.18 -8.53 -7.31
CA CYS A 105 12.40 -7.44 -6.36
C CYS A 105 12.32 -7.90 -4.90
N LEU A 106 11.34 -8.74 -4.55
CA LEU A 106 11.10 -9.11 -3.16
C LEU A 106 11.99 -10.24 -2.66
N ASP A 107 12.45 -11.15 -3.52
CA ASP A 107 13.38 -12.21 -3.14
C ASP A 107 14.72 -11.65 -2.62
N GLU A 108 15.09 -10.44 -3.04
CA GLU A 108 16.31 -9.76 -2.57
C GLU A 108 16.25 -9.40 -1.08
N VAL A 109 15.04 -9.15 -0.55
CA VAL A 109 14.83 -8.73 0.83
C VAL A 109 14.18 -9.82 1.70
N GLU A 110 13.79 -10.94 1.12
CA GLU A 110 13.05 -12.00 1.81
C GLU A 110 13.77 -12.52 3.06
N ARG A 111 15.09 -12.73 3.00
CA ARG A 111 15.88 -13.21 4.14
C ARG A 111 15.79 -12.29 5.35
N ILE A 112 15.78 -10.98 5.10
CA ILE A 112 15.68 -9.98 6.17
C ILE A 112 14.30 -10.05 6.82
N VAL A 113 13.26 -10.25 6.00
CA VAL A 113 11.87 -10.36 6.45
C VAL A 113 11.66 -11.64 7.25
N ASP A 114 12.21 -12.78 6.79
CA ASP A 114 12.13 -14.08 7.47
C ASP A 114 12.70 -13.99 8.89
N ASP A 115 13.87 -13.40 9.04
CA ASP A 115 14.58 -13.28 10.32
C ASP A 115 13.85 -12.35 11.32
N ARG A 116 13.04 -11.41 10.82
CA ARG A 116 12.41 -10.38 11.65
C ARG A 116 10.95 -10.63 11.96
N GLU A 117 10.17 -11.07 10.98
CA GLU A 117 8.72 -11.17 11.09
C GLU A 117 8.12 -12.46 10.53
N GLY A 118 8.93 -13.50 10.26
CA GLY A 118 8.47 -14.84 9.92
C GLY A 118 8.04 -15.02 8.45
N GLY A 119 8.71 -14.34 7.53
CA GLY A 119 8.59 -14.55 6.10
C GLY A 119 7.56 -13.68 5.39
N MET A 120 7.78 -13.55 4.08
CA MET A 120 6.89 -12.78 3.21
C MET A 120 5.67 -13.59 2.78
N ARG A 121 4.53 -12.91 2.74
CA ARG A 121 3.26 -13.46 2.30
C ARG A 121 2.52 -12.46 1.41
N ARG A 122 1.64 -12.96 0.53
CA ARG A 122 0.72 -12.13 -0.26
C ARG A 122 1.43 -10.99 -0.98
N ARG A 123 2.46 -11.34 -1.75
CA ARG A 123 3.19 -10.38 -2.60
C ARG A 123 2.27 -9.89 -3.71
N THR A 124 2.04 -8.59 -3.76
CA THR A 124 1.19 -7.95 -4.76
C THR A 124 1.92 -6.79 -5.44
N GLY A 125 1.34 -6.25 -6.50
CA GLY A 125 1.89 -5.09 -7.16
C GLY A 125 0.81 -4.11 -7.57
N TYR A 126 1.13 -2.81 -7.47
CA TYR A 126 0.29 -1.73 -7.94
C TYR A 126 1.09 -0.78 -8.84
N LEU A 127 0.42 -0.21 -9.82
CA LEU A 127 0.94 0.92 -10.59
C LEU A 127 0.08 2.16 -10.31
N PHE A 128 0.74 3.24 -9.97
CA PHE A 128 0.08 4.53 -9.80
C PHE A 128 0.53 5.48 -10.90
N ILE A 129 -0.41 5.83 -11.77
CA ILE A 129 -0.23 6.79 -12.86
C ILE A 129 -0.98 8.05 -12.45
N THR A 130 -0.29 9.17 -12.30
CA THR A 130 -0.89 10.39 -11.76
C THR A 130 -0.64 11.59 -12.65
N ALA A 131 -1.69 12.39 -12.84
CA ALA A 131 -1.59 13.69 -13.48
C ALA A 131 -0.68 14.65 -12.68
N PRO A 132 -0.16 15.73 -13.31
CA PRO A 132 0.58 16.77 -12.61
C PRO A 132 -0.17 17.31 -11.39
N ALA A 133 0.58 17.67 -10.34
CA ALA A 133 0.08 18.28 -9.11
C ALA A 133 -1.02 17.46 -8.39
N SER A 134 -1.03 16.14 -8.57
CA SER A 134 -1.99 15.24 -7.91
C SER A 134 -1.59 14.92 -6.47
N ASN A 135 -2.58 14.67 -5.64
CA ASN A 135 -2.40 14.23 -4.26
C ASN A 135 -2.94 12.82 -4.05
N THR A 136 -2.26 12.04 -3.21
CA THR A 136 -2.82 10.87 -2.54
C THR A 136 -3.11 11.26 -1.10
N PRO A 137 -4.38 11.29 -0.68
CA PRO A 137 -4.74 11.65 0.69
C PRO A 137 -4.06 10.78 1.74
N MET A 138 -4.01 11.30 2.95
CA MET A 138 -3.41 10.68 4.10
C MET A 138 -4.14 9.38 4.46
N HIS A 139 -3.37 8.29 4.57
CA HIS A 139 -3.87 6.95 4.89
C HIS A 139 -2.77 6.11 5.51
N PHE A 140 -3.07 4.89 5.89
CA PHE A 140 -2.09 3.84 6.18
C PHE A 140 -2.57 2.52 5.57
N ASP A 141 -1.63 1.64 5.29
CA ASP A 141 -1.87 0.31 4.78
C ASP A 141 -1.45 -0.75 5.80
N PRO A 142 -2.17 -1.88 5.90
CA PRO A 142 -1.78 -2.97 6.80
C PRO A 142 -0.55 -3.76 6.29
N GLU A 143 -0.19 -3.58 5.02
CA GLU A 143 0.96 -4.18 4.36
C GLU A 143 2.24 -3.36 4.60
N HIS A 144 3.39 -4.02 4.48
CA HIS A 144 4.65 -3.36 4.14
C HIS A 144 4.66 -3.04 2.65
N SER A 145 5.34 -1.99 2.22
CA SER A 145 5.43 -1.65 0.80
C SER A 145 6.74 -0.98 0.43
N PHE A 146 7.20 -1.23 -0.79
CA PHE A 146 8.16 -0.38 -1.48
C PHE A 146 7.39 0.46 -2.51
N LEU A 147 7.47 1.77 -2.41
CA LEU A 147 6.97 2.68 -3.43
C LEU A 147 8.15 3.18 -4.26
N LEU A 148 8.28 2.67 -5.49
CA LEU A 148 9.42 2.89 -6.37
C LEU A 148 9.03 3.87 -7.48
N GLN A 149 9.75 4.99 -7.58
CA GLN A 149 9.45 6.03 -8.57
C GLN A 149 10.13 5.72 -9.90
N VAL A 150 9.32 5.60 -10.95
CA VAL A 150 9.78 5.27 -12.29
C VAL A 150 9.82 6.50 -13.19
N ARG A 151 8.83 7.38 -13.07
CA ARG A 151 8.72 8.61 -13.89
C ARG A 151 8.14 9.75 -13.07
N GLY A 152 8.61 10.97 -13.32
CA GLY A 152 8.18 12.17 -12.60
C GLY A 152 8.70 12.19 -11.17
N VAL A 153 8.25 13.15 -10.37
CA VAL A 153 8.73 13.36 -9.01
C VAL A 153 7.56 13.35 -8.04
N LYS A 154 7.73 12.68 -6.91
CA LYS A 154 6.78 12.69 -5.79
C LYS A 154 7.44 13.06 -4.49
N HIS A 155 6.66 13.61 -3.59
CA HIS A 155 6.99 13.80 -2.18
C HIS A 155 6.12 12.87 -1.36
N VAL A 156 6.76 11.95 -0.65
CA VAL A 156 6.10 11.03 0.28
C VAL A 156 6.34 11.55 1.68
N SER A 157 5.28 11.86 2.38
CA SER A 157 5.33 12.30 3.76
C SER A 157 4.87 11.16 4.66
N VAL A 158 5.63 10.87 5.70
CA VAL A 158 5.42 9.74 6.59
C VAL A 158 5.39 10.26 8.02
N ALA A 159 4.36 9.87 8.78
CA ALA A 159 4.23 10.21 10.19
C ALA A 159 4.29 8.95 11.07
N ALA A 160 4.59 9.13 12.35
CA ALA A 160 4.51 8.09 13.34
C ALA A 160 3.28 8.29 14.24
N PHE A 161 2.73 7.21 14.77
CA PHE A 161 1.76 7.31 15.86
C PHE A 161 2.49 7.49 17.18
N ASP A 162 2.55 8.70 17.67
CA ASP A 162 3.18 9.01 18.97
C ASP A 162 2.28 8.71 20.16
N ASP A 163 0.98 8.51 19.92
CA ASP A 163 -0.04 8.24 20.93
C ASP A 163 -0.88 7.00 20.57
N ASP A 164 -0.94 6.04 21.48
CA ASP A 164 -1.70 4.81 21.31
C ASP A 164 -3.21 5.04 21.18
N GLY A 165 -3.74 6.08 21.79
CA GLY A 165 -5.15 6.46 21.70
C GLY A 165 -5.49 6.98 20.29
N ILE A 166 -4.60 7.79 19.71
CA ILE A 166 -4.74 8.27 18.34
C ILE A 166 -4.69 7.07 17.38
N ARG A 167 -3.65 6.24 17.48
CA ARG A 167 -3.51 5.01 16.68
C ARG A 167 -4.76 4.15 16.75
N GLN A 168 -5.28 3.94 17.96
CA GLN A 168 -6.46 3.11 18.18
C GLN A 168 -7.72 3.69 17.56
N ARG A 169 -7.91 5.01 17.65
CA ARG A 169 -9.05 5.71 17.03
C ARG A 169 -9.01 5.57 15.53
N GLU A 170 -7.85 5.81 14.92
CA GLU A 170 -7.70 5.73 13.47
C GLU A 170 -7.83 4.29 12.94
N LEU A 171 -7.32 3.29 13.65
CA LEU A 171 -7.58 1.88 13.33
C LEU A 171 -9.09 1.55 13.38
N ASN A 172 -9.82 2.09 14.35
CA ASN A 172 -11.27 1.88 14.40
C ASN A 172 -11.97 2.55 13.22
N ARG A 173 -11.59 3.78 12.85
CA ARG A 173 -12.11 4.47 11.66
C ARG A 173 -11.85 3.66 10.39
N TYR A 174 -10.63 3.20 10.20
CA TYR A 174 -10.23 2.37 9.06
C TYR A 174 -11.10 1.11 8.94
N TYR A 175 -11.32 0.37 10.02
CA TYR A 175 -12.14 -0.84 10.00
C TYR A 175 -13.65 -0.57 9.94
N ASP A 176 -14.09 0.64 10.20
CA ASP A 176 -15.45 1.12 9.93
C ASP A 176 -15.64 1.60 8.48
N GLY A 177 -14.57 1.63 7.68
CA GLY A 177 -14.59 2.13 6.30
C GLY A 177 -14.63 3.66 6.22
N ALA A 178 -14.27 4.35 7.29
CA ALA A 178 -14.16 5.81 7.31
C ALA A 178 -12.73 6.24 6.94
N GLU A 179 -12.62 7.40 6.32
CA GLU A 179 -11.32 8.00 5.99
C GLU A 179 -10.55 8.38 7.26
N CYS A 180 -9.22 8.25 7.20
CA CYS A 180 -8.34 8.61 8.31
C CYS A 180 -8.26 10.13 8.50
N ASP A 181 -8.04 10.57 9.73
CA ASP A 181 -7.87 11.99 10.09
C ASP A 181 -6.59 12.20 10.90
N PHE A 182 -5.49 12.32 10.19
CA PHE A 182 -4.16 12.54 10.78
C PHE A 182 -3.69 14.01 10.67
N ALA A 183 -4.60 14.97 10.56
CA ALA A 183 -4.24 16.37 10.33
C ALA A 183 -3.17 16.89 11.31
N ALA A 184 -3.25 16.50 12.59
CA ALA A 184 -2.28 16.89 13.61
C ALA A 184 -0.87 16.29 13.41
N MET A 185 -0.70 15.29 12.53
CA MET A 185 0.59 14.65 12.27
C MET A 185 1.36 15.30 11.12
N GLN A 186 0.77 16.24 10.39
CA GLN A 186 1.41 16.86 9.25
C GLN A 186 2.70 17.61 9.62
N ASP A 187 2.71 18.27 10.78
CA ASP A 187 3.82 19.11 11.23
C ASP A 187 5.05 18.31 11.73
N VAL A 188 4.86 17.02 12.00
CA VAL A 188 5.91 16.13 12.55
C VAL A 188 6.31 15.02 11.57
N ALA A 189 5.87 15.10 10.31
CA ALA A 189 6.14 14.10 9.31
C ALA A 189 7.57 14.20 8.77
N GLU A 190 8.16 13.02 8.51
CA GLU A 190 9.37 12.90 7.70
C GLU A 190 9.01 12.98 6.21
N HIS A 191 9.82 13.67 5.43
CA HIS A 191 9.55 13.90 4.00
C HIS A 191 10.61 13.25 3.13
N PHE A 192 10.16 12.44 2.18
CA PHE A 192 11.00 11.79 1.17
C PHE A 192 10.66 12.36 -0.21
N ARG A 193 11.65 12.99 -0.86
CA ARG A 193 11.56 13.29 -2.28
C ARG A 193 12.00 12.05 -3.06
N ILE A 194 11.13 11.53 -3.91
CA ILE A 194 11.43 10.37 -4.76
C ILE A 194 11.45 10.78 -6.23
N ASP A 195 12.66 10.84 -6.79
CA ASP A 195 12.94 11.03 -8.20
C ASP A 195 13.00 9.66 -8.91
N PRO A 196 12.97 9.59 -10.26
CA PRO A 196 13.13 8.33 -10.96
C PRO A 196 14.40 7.57 -10.52
N GLY A 197 14.25 6.29 -10.15
CA GLY A 197 15.32 5.46 -9.59
C GLY A 197 15.44 5.54 -8.05
N VAL A 198 14.59 6.34 -7.40
CA VAL A 198 14.47 6.40 -5.94
C VAL A 198 13.09 5.90 -5.53
N GLY A 199 13.01 5.20 -4.43
CA GLY A 199 11.78 4.77 -3.79
C GLY A 199 11.84 4.99 -2.29
N VAL A 200 10.76 4.60 -1.61
CA VAL A 200 10.66 4.59 -0.17
C VAL A 200 10.07 3.27 0.31
N TYR A 201 10.66 2.70 1.35
CA TYR A 201 10.08 1.61 2.11
C TYR A 201 9.12 2.17 3.16
N LEU A 202 7.92 1.62 3.21
CA LEU A 202 6.85 1.95 4.15
C LEU A 202 6.54 0.72 5.01
N PRO A 203 6.76 0.77 6.33
CA PRO A 203 6.29 -0.27 7.25
C PRO A 203 4.76 -0.39 7.28
N SER A 204 4.27 -1.54 7.72
CA SER A 204 2.84 -1.76 7.93
C SER A 204 2.24 -0.75 8.92
N PHE A 205 1.02 -0.27 8.63
CA PHE A 205 0.27 0.69 9.45
C PHE A 205 0.95 2.05 9.68
N VAL A 206 1.92 2.43 8.85
CA VAL A 206 2.53 3.77 8.95
C VAL A 206 1.65 4.81 8.22
N PRO A 207 1.24 5.91 8.89
CA PRO A 207 0.49 6.99 8.24
C PRO A 207 1.35 7.69 7.19
N HIS A 208 0.81 7.85 5.98
CA HIS A 208 1.53 8.53 4.91
C HIS A 208 0.58 9.19 3.90
N TRP A 209 1.11 10.16 3.17
CA TRP A 209 0.44 10.79 2.03
C TRP A 209 1.47 11.15 0.97
N VAL A 210 0.99 11.41 -0.25
CA VAL A 210 1.88 11.66 -1.38
C VAL A 210 1.39 12.84 -2.18
N THR A 211 2.31 13.72 -2.59
CA THR A 211 2.05 14.80 -3.54
C THR A 211 2.94 14.63 -4.77
N THR A 212 2.38 14.92 -5.95
CA THR A 212 3.07 14.82 -7.23
C THR A 212 3.48 16.22 -7.70
N GLU A 213 4.71 16.39 -8.21
CA GLU A 213 5.16 17.64 -8.81
C GLU A 213 4.48 17.93 -10.17
N ALA A 214 4.96 18.99 -10.87
CA ALA A 214 4.39 19.49 -12.12
C ALA A 214 4.69 18.59 -13.34
N GLY A 215 4.47 17.30 -13.25
CA GLY A 215 4.67 16.35 -14.34
C GLY A 215 3.87 15.08 -14.16
N VAL A 216 3.64 14.35 -15.24
CA VAL A 216 3.06 13.00 -15.16
C VAL A 216 3.98 12.10 -14.35
N SER A 217 3.43 11.38 -13.41
CA SER A 217 4.18 10.49 -12.55
C SER A 217 3.73 9.04 -12.70
N VAL A 218 4.71 8.13 -12.67
CA VAL A 218 4.48 6.68 -12.60
C VAL A 218 5.27 6.13 -11.42
N SER A 219 4.57 5.45 -10.52
CA SER A 219 5.19 4.74 -9.40
C SER A 219 4.79 3.27 -9.43
N PHE A 220 5.74 2.39 -9.17
CA PHE A 220 5.52 0.98 -8.96
C PHE A 220 5.55 0.69 -7.45
N SER A 221 4.45 0.20 -6.92
CA SER A 221 4.34 -0.19 -5.51
C SER A 221 4.31 -1.69 -5.38
N ILE A 222 5.07 -2.22 -4.42
CA ILE A 222 5.18 -3.66 -4.17
C ILE A 222 4.79 -3.93 -2.71
N PRO A 223 3.48 -3.98 -2.40
CA PRO A 223 3.02 -4.36 -1.07
C PRO A 223 3.17 -5.86 -0.83
N PHE A 224 3.47 -6.19 0.43
CA PHE A 224 3.53 -7.56 0.93
C PHE A 224 3.17 -7.62 2.40
N TYR A 225 2.63 -8.74 2.81
CA TYR A 225 2.48 -9.06 4.24
C TYR A 225 3.69 -9.87 4.73
N THR A 226 3.91 -9.80 6.03
CA THR A 226 4.72 -10.76 6.78
C THR A 226 3.81 -11.66 7.59
N GLU A 227 4.33 -12.73 8.18
CA GLU A 227 3.55 -13.52 9.13
C GLU A 227 3.04 -12.67 10.30
N PHE A 228 3.88 -11.75 10.78
CA PHE A 228 3.49 -10.86 11.87
C PHE A 228 2.45 -9.83 11.42
N SER A 229 2.64 -9.13 10.31
CA SER A 229 1.72 -8.06 9.88
C SER A 229 0.34 -8.60 9.47
N GLU A 230 0.28 -9.78 8.82
CA GLU A 230 -0.98 -10.43 8.48
C GLU A 230 -1.76 -10.87 9.74
N ARG A 231 -1.03 -11.42 10.72
CA ARG A 231 -1.61 -11.75 12.04
C ARG A 231 -2.07 -10.48 12.76
N ALA A 232 -1.28 -9.43 12.74
CA ALA A 232 -1.62 -8.15 13.37
C ALA A 232 -2.88 -7.51 12.77
N GLU A 233 -3.05 -7.58 11.44
CA GLU A 233 -4.28 -7.14 10.78
C GLU A 233 -5.50 -7.94 11.28
N SER A 234 -5.40 -9.26 11.30
CA SER A 234 -6.48 -10.13 11.79
C SER A 234 -6.86 -9.83 13.25
N VAL A 235 -5.84 -9.64 14.10
CA VAL A 235 -6.03 -9.27 15.51
C VAL A 235 -6.69 -7.90 15.65
N ASN A 236 -6.26 -6.91 14.88
CA ASN A 236 -6.84 -5.58 14.89
C ASN A 236 -8.32 -5.59 14.46
N ARG A 237 -8.69 -6.38 13.45
CA ARG A 237 -10.08 -6.58 13.02
C ARG A 237 -10.96 -7.19 14.12
N ILE A 238 -10.46 -8.19 14.85
CA ILE A 238 -11.15 -8.75 16.01
C ILE A 238 -11.23 -7.73 17.16
N ASN A 239 -10.12 -7.06 17.45
CA ASN A 239 -10.08 -6.04 18.50
C ASN A 239 -11.07 -4.90 18.23
N HIS A 240 -11.20 -4.46 17.00
CA HIS A 240 -12.20 -3.48 16.60
C HIS A 240 -13.64 -3.93 16.95
N ARG A 241 -14.00 -5.20 16.68
CA ARG A 241 -15.32 -5.74 17.06
C ARG A 241 -15.50 -5.85 18.56
N LEU A 242 -14.45 -6.28 19.29
CA LEU A 242 -14.51 -6.36 20.74
C LEU A 242 -14.70 -4.97 21.36
N ARG A 243 -14.09 -3.93 20.82
CA ARG A 243 -14.29 -2.54 21.26
C ARG A 243 -15.72 -2.05 21.02
N LYS A 244 -16.37 -2.46 19.93
CA LYS A 244 -17.81 -2.18 19.72
C LYS A 244 -18.70 -2.82 20.78
N LEU A 245 -18.20 -3.83 21.49
CA LEU A 245 -18.84 -4.44 22.67
C LEU A 245 -18.35 -3.86 23.99
N HIS A 246 -17.68 -2.67 23.97
CA HIS A 246 -17.10 -1.98 25.12
C HIS A 246 -16.02 -2.76 25.88
N LEU A 247 -15.36 -3.72 25.21
CA LEU A 247 -14.21 -4.44 25.74
C LEU A 247 -12.90 -3.71 25.40
N SER A 248 -11.86 -3.88 26.22
CA SER A 248 -10.53 -3.29 26.05
C SER A 248 -9.50 -4.38 25.70
N PRO A 249 -9.48 -4.86 24.44
CA PRO A 249 -8.56 -5.92 24.04
C PRO A 249 -7.12 -5.40 23.95
N ARG A 250 -6.16 -6.28 24.27
CA ARG A 250 -4.74 -6.00 24.09
C ARG A 250 -4.38 -5.81 22.62
N PRO A 251 -3.41 -4.91 22.29
CA PRO A 251 -2.94 -4.71 20.92
C PRO A 251 -2.22 -5.96 20.39
N PRO A 252 -2.05 -6.08 19.05
CA PRO A 252 -1.21 -7.12 18.45
C PRO A 252 0.21 -7.10 19.02
N GLY A 253 0.81 -8.28 19.18
CA GLY A 253 2.16 -8.44 19.75
C GLY A 253 2.21 -8.48 21.28
N ALA A 254 1.15 -8.06 21.99
CA ALA A 254 1.14 -8.08 23.45
C ALA A 254 1.03 -9.49 24.06
N SER A 255 0.54 -10.48 23.32
CA SER A 255 0.45 -11.88 23.75
C SER A 255 0.30 -12.78 22.53
N GLU A 256 1.37 -13.43 22.14
CA GLU A 256 1.39 -14.30 20.97
C GLU A 256 0.33 -15.41 20.99
N PRO A 257 0.10 -16.15 22.11
CA PRO A 257 -0.96 -17.16 22.14
C PRO A 257 -2.37 -16.60 21.92
N VAL A 258 -2.65 -15.41 22.48
CA VAL A 258 -3.94 -14.73 22.32
C VAL A 258 -4.11 -14.25 20.88
N ASP A 259 -3.04 -13.73 20.28
CA ASP A 259 -3.05 -13.24 18.90
C ASP A 259 -3.28 -14.40 17.91
N ARG A 260 -2.65 -15.56 18.13
CA ARG A 260 -2.90 -16.77 17.32
C ARG A 260 -4.37 -17.22 17.40
N VAL A 261 -4.96 -17.23 18.58
CA VAL A 261 -6.38 -17.57 18.77
C VAL A 261 -7.29 -16.59 18.03
N LYS A 262 -7.03 -15.29 18.16
CA LYS A 262 -7.81 -14.26 17.44
C LYS A 262 -7.67 -14.39 15.92
N ALA A 263 -6.45 -14.56 15.41
CA ALA A 263 -6.21 -14.73 13.97
C ALA A 263 -6.93 -15.95 13.42
N ALA A 264 -6.80 -17.12 14.07
CA ALA A 264 -7.51 -18.34 13.69
C ALA A 264 -9.04 -18.16 13.72
N GLY A 265 -9.56 -17.48 14.73
CA GLY A 265 -10.99 -17.15 14.82
C GLY A 265 -11.47 -16.26 13.69
N PHE A 266 -10.65 -15.29 13.26
CA PHE A 266 -10.95 -14.42 12.13
C PHE A 266 -10.97 -15.20 10.79
N GLU A 267 -10.01 -16.05 10.55
CA GLU A 267 -9.95 -16.90 9.35
C GLU A 267 -11.15 -17.84 9.27
N LEU A 268 -11.48 -18.52 10.38
CA LEU A 268 -12.64 -19.42 10.43
C LEU A 268 -13.94 -18.66 10.11
N TRP A 269 -14.09 -17.47 10.68
CA TRP A 269 -15.26 -16.64 10.42
C TRP A 269 -15.32 -16.18 8.96
N GLY A 270 -14.18 -15.85 8.33
CA GLY A 270 -14.09 -15.53 6.92
C GLY A 270 -14.59 -16.67 6.02
N ARG A 271 -14.13 -17.90 6.28
CA ARG A 271 -14.57 -19.11 5.56
C ARG A 271 -16.08 -19.36 5.71
N VAL A 272 -16.62 -19.19 6.91
CA VAL A 272 -18.08 -19.36 7.15
C VAL A 272 -18.90 -18.33 6.36
N ARG A 273 -18.45 -17.08 6.28
CA ARG A 273 -19.13 -16.04 5.47
C ARG A 273 -19.08 -16.35 3.98
N GLU A 274 -17.97 -16.84 3.48
CA GLU A 274 -17.80 -17.18 2.07
C GLU A 274 -18.71 -18.33 1.67
N VAL A 275 -18.81 -19.36 2.51
CA VAL A 275 -19.76 -20.49 2.30
C VAL A 275 -21.21 -19.99 2.28
N ARG A 276 -21.58 -19.10 3.21
CA ARG A 276 -22.94 -18.53 3.24
C ARG A 276 -23.30 -17.66 2.03
N ARG A 277 -22.31 -17.02 1.41
CA ARG A 277 -22.52 -16.26 0.17
C ARG A 277 -22.71 -17.12 -1.07
N LYS A 278 -22.18 -18.35 -1.06
CA LYS A 278 -22.24 -19.31 -2.19
C LYS A 278 -23.44 -20.23 -2.13
N VAL A 279 -24.22 -20.25 -1.02
CA VAL A 279 -25.49 -21.01 -0.90
C VAL A 279 -26.62 -20.08 -1.35
N PRO A 280 -27.25 -20.35 -2.52
CA PRO A 280 -28.46 -19.62 -2.92
C PRO A 280 -29.58 -19.92 -1.92
N ALA A 281 -30.42 -18.92 -1.66
CA ALA A 281 -31.61 -19.04 -0.84
C ALA A 281 -32.66 -19.89 -1.56
#